data_cd867476911def7cbf3f1fc560df3d98
#
_entry.id   cd867476911def7cbf3f1fc560df3d98
#
_cell.length_a   1.000
_cell.length_b   1.000
_cell.length_c   1.000
_cell.angle_alpha   90.00
_cell.angle_beta   90.00
_cell.angle_gamma   90.00
#
_symmetry.space_group_name_H-M   'P 1'
#
loop_
_entity.id
_entity.type
_entity.pdbx_description
1 polymer ?
#
loop_
_entity_poly.entity_id
_entity_poly.type
_entity_poly.pdbx_seq_one_letter_code
_entity_poly.pdbx_strand_id
1 'polypeptide(L)'
;MDQEKVIVIDFGGQYNQLVARRVRECNVYCEIYSYKIDIEKIKEMNPKGIILTGGPNSCYEEDSPSYQKELFELGIPVLGICYGAQLMMYKLGGKVITPEVGEYGKTEITYSANGVMFKDLPSESVCWMSHFDRIAEAAPGFEVVAHTADCPIAATQNVEKKLYAVQFHPEVLHTKNGTQMIYNFVRGVCGCAGTWKMDSFVKNTIDEIREQVGDGKVLLALSGGVDSSVLAALLAKAIGKQLTCVFVDHGLLRKNEGDEVEGVFGKGGSFDINFVRVNAQERYYSKLAGVTEPERKRKIIGEEFIRVFEEEAKKIGKVDFLAQGTIYPDVVESGLGGESAVIKSHHNVGGLPEHVDFKDIVEPLRNLFKDEVRKVGLELGLPDYLVFRQPFPGPGLGIRIIGEVTAEKVRIVQDADWIYRSEVEKAAKEYKEAHGEEPSWMPNQYFAALTNMRSVGVMGDERTYDYAVAVRAVRTVDFMTAEAAEIPFEVLQTVMSRIINEVKGVNRVFYDLTSKPPGTIEFE
;
A
#
# COMPACT_ATOMS: atom_id res chain seq x y z
N MET A 1 14.70 23.83 4.83
CA MET A 1 15.34 23.69 3.50
C MET A 1 14.25 23.35 2.51
N ASP A 2 14.13 24.05 1.39
CA ASP A 2 13.16 23.67 0.35
C ASP A 2 13.46 22.26 -0.12
N GLN A 3 12.55 21.35 0.13
CA GLN A 3 12.67 19.95 -0.26
C GLN A 3 12.55 19.85 -1.78
N GLU A 4 13.55 19.24 -2.44
CA GLU A 4 13.46 18.95 -3.87
C GLU A 4 12.23 18.12 -4.17
N LYS A 5 11.37 18.58 -5.07
CA LYS A 5 10.08 17.99 -5.34
C LYS A 5 9.90 17.73 -6.84
N VAL A 6 9.41 16.54 -7.18
CA VAL A 6 8.82 16.21 -8.48
C VAL A 6 7.32 16.12 -8.28
N ILE A 7 6.52 16.64 -9.20
CA ILE A 7 5.06 16.45 -9.15
C ILE A 7 4.61 15.48 -10.22
N VAL A 8 3.61 14.67 -9.86
CA VAL A 8 2.95 13.72 -10.75
C VAL A 8 1.54 14.24 -10.99
N ILE A 9 1.19 14.52 -12.24
CA ILE A 9 -0.16 14.97 -12.62
C ILE A 9 -0.95 13.75 -13.10
N ASP A 10 -2.02 13.45 -12.38
CA ASP A 10 -2.87 12.29 -12.59
C ASP A 10 -4.01 12.62 -13.55
N PHE A 11 -4.08 11.89 -14.67
CA PHE A 11 -5.13 11.96 -15.68
C PHE A 11 -6.18 10.84 -15.55
N GLY A 12 -6.22 10.14 -14.40
CA GLY A 12 -7.17 9.06 -14.13
C GLY A 12 -6.67 7.68 -14.52
N GLY A 13 -5.37 7.52 -14.74
CA GLY A 13 -4.75 6.24 -15.03
C GLY A 13 -4.64 5.33 -13.81
N GLN A 14 -4.59 4.02 -14.03
CA GLN A 14 -4.50 3.02 -12.94
C GLN A 14 -3.15 3.01 -12.21
N TYR A 15 -2.08 3.55 -12.83
CA TYR A 15 -0.70 3.41 -12.34
C TYR A 15 -0.09 4.69 -11.75
N ASN A 16 -0.91 5.71 -11.45
CA ASN A 16 -0.44 7.00 -10.92
C ASN A 16 0.39 6.84 -9.63
N GLN A 17 -0.08 6.02 -8.68
CA GLN A 17 0.66 5.74 -7.45
C GLN A 17 1.95 4.97 -7.70
N LEU A 18 1.99 4.09 -8.72
CA LEU A 18 3.22 3.39 -9.10
C LEU A 18 4.26 4.35 -9.66
N VAL A 19 3.85 5.33 -10.48
CA VAL A 19 4.76 6.38 -10.98
C VAL A 19 5.41 7.11 -9.80
N ALA A 20 4.60 7.61 -8.86
CA ALA A 20 5.11 8.30 -7.68
C ALA A 20 6.04 7.42 -6.84
N ARG A 21 5.70 6.14 -6.65
CA ARG A 21 6.52 5.18 -5.93
C ARG A 21 7.88 4.98 -6.60
N ARG A 22 7.95 4.86 -7.95
CA ARG A 22 9.21 4.76 -8.68
C ARG A 22 10.09 5.99 -8.51
N VAL A 23 9.49 7.19 -8.49
CA VAL A 23 10.23 8.43 -8.19
C VAL A 23 10.82 8.38 -6.77
N ARG A 24 10.05 7.93 -5.77
CA ARG A 24 10.51 7.78 -4.38
C ARG A 24 11.63 6.73 -4.24
N GLU A 25 11.58 5.64 -5.00
CA GLU A 25 12.65 4.64 -5.07
C GLU A 25 13.98 5.22 -5.59
N CYS A 26 13.92 6.32 -6.35
CA CYS A 26 15.11 7.09 -6.76
C CYS A 26 15.61 8.08 -5.68
N ASN A 27 15.09 8.01 -4.45
CA ASN A 27 15.34 8.94 -3.34
C ASN A 27 14.93 10.39 -3.65
N VAL A 28 13.88 10.58 -4.43
CA VAL A 28 13.34 11.90 -4.78
C VAL A 28 11.92 12.02 -4.23
N TYR A 29 11.64 13.10 -3.50
CA TYR A 29 10.30 13.36 -3.00
C TYR A 29 9.35 13.71 -4.13
N CYS A 30 8.13 13.17 -4.09
CA CYS A 30 7.10 13.52 -5.07
C CYS A 30 5.70 13.55 -4.44
N GLU A 31 4.82 14.30 -5.09
CA GLU A 31 3.39 14.39 -4.75
C GLU A 31 2.55 14.19 -6.00
N ILE A 32 1.35 13.61 -5.82
CA ILE A 32 0.38 13.40 -6.89
C ILE A 32 -0.68 14.50 -6.82
N TYR A 33 -0.97 15.12 -7.95
CA TYR A 33 -2.01 16.11 -8.10
C TYR A 33 -2.96 15.73 -9.23
N SER A 34 -4.24 16.04 -9.07
CA SER A 34 -5.21 15.93 -10.17
C SER A 34 -4.81 16.82 -11.34
N TYR A 35 -5.17 16.42 -12.58
CA TYR A 35 -5.01 17.25 -13.79
C TYR A 35 -5.73 18.62 -13.70
N LYS A 36 -6.56 18.81 -12.68
CA LYS A 36 -7.26 20.10 -12.41
C LYS A 36 -6.41 21.08 -11.59
N ILE A 37 -5.18 20.73 -11.22
CA ILE A 37 -4.30 21.64 -10.49
C ILE A 37 -4.07 22.93 -11.28
N ASP A 38 -4.13 24.06 -10.58
CA ASP A 38 -3.87 25.36 -11.20
C ASP A 38 -2.38 25.48 -11.59
N ILE A 39 -2.13 26.04 -12.78
CA ILE A 39 -0.77 26.26 -13.28
C ILE A 39 0.01 27.25 -12.40
N GLU A 40 -0.67 28.25 -11.82
CA GLU A 40 -0.03 29.19 -10.90
C GLU A 40 0.47 28.47 -9.63
N LYS A 41 -0.28 27.50 -9.13
CA LYS A 41 0.17 26.65 -8.02
C LYS A 41 1.41 25.83 -8.39
N ILE A 42 1.50 25.32 -9.62
CA ILE A 42 2.71 24.64 -10.12
C ILE A 42 3.89 25.60 -10.16
N LYS A 43 3.70 26.82 -10.65
CA LYS A 43 4.74 27.87 -10.68
C LYS A 43 5.22 28.22 -9.26
N GLU A 44 4.31 28.38 -8.31
CA GLU A 44 4.64 28.66 -6.91
C GLU A 44 5.42 27.52 -6.25
N MET A 45 5.03 26.28 -6.50
CA MET A 45 5.74 25.10 -5.99
C MET A 45 7.14 24.94 -6.58
N ASN A 46 7.38 25.47 -7.77
CA ASN A 46 8.64 25.40 -8.51
C ASN A 46 9.28 23.99 -8.48
N PRO A 47 8.57 22.94 -8.95
CA PRO A 47 9.07 21.56 -8.87
C PRO A 47 10.29 21.38 -9.77
N LYS A 48 11.16 20.44 -9.42
CA LYS A 48 12.33 20.06 -10.23
C LYS A 48 11.95 19.32 -11.51
N GLY A 49 10.78 18.70 -11.55
CA GLY A 49 10.25 18.00 -12.71
C GLY A 49 8.77 17.70 -12.57
N ILE A 50 8.13 17.43 -13.69
CA ILE A 50 6.71 17.10 -13.80
C ILE A 50 6.58 15.78 -14.56
N ILE A 51 5.75 14.86 -14.06
CA ILE A 51 5.42 13.62 -14.76
C ILE A 51 3.91 13.59 -15.01
N LEU A 52 3.51 13.40 -16.26
CA LEU A 52 2.12 13.23 -16.69
C LEU A 52 1.81 11.76 -16.81
N THR A 53 0.80 11.26 -16.09
CA THR A 53 0.46 9.84 -16.07
C THR A 53 -0.33 9.38 -17.29
N GLY A 54 -0.61 8.08 -17.35
CA GLY A 54 -1.62 7.51 -18.24
C GLY A 54 -3.03 7.98 -17.90
N GLY A 55 -3.97 7.71 -18.78
CA GLY A 55 -5.39 8.03 -18.62
C GLY A 55 -6.27 7.13 -19.50
N PRO A 56 -7.57 7.01 -19.19
CA PRO A 56 -8.48 6.08 -19.87
C PRO A 56 -9.03 6.55 -21.21
N ASN A 57 -8.88 7.84 -21.56
CA ASN A 57 -9.55 8.48 -22.69
C ASN A 57 -8.60 8.77 -23.85
N SER A 58 -9.16 9.20 -24.99
CA SER A 58 -8.39 9.76 -26.11
C SER A 58 -8.11 11.23 -25.87
N CYS A 59 -6.85 11.67 -26.00
CA CYS A 59 -6.41 13.02 -25.62
C CYS A 59 -7.00 14.17 -26.49
N TYR A 60 -7.68 13.86 -27.59
CA TYR A 60 -8.32 14.80 -28.52
C TYR A 60 -9.85 14.87 -28.36
N GLU A 61 -10.47 14.09 -27.46
CA GLU A 61 -11.89 14.20 -27.15
C GLU A 61 -12.16 15.38 -26.22
N GLU A 62 -13.33 16.05 -26.42
CA GLU A 62 -13.68 17.29 -25.67
C GLU A 62 -13.78 17.07 -24.17
N ASP A 63 -14.32 15.92 -23.74
CA ASP A 63 -14.55 15.60 -22.32
C ASP A 63 -13.33 14.92 -21.66
N SER A 64 -12.23 14.75 -22.39
CA SER A 64 -11.05 14.09 -21.86
C SER A 64 -10.25 14.98 -20.90
N PRO A 65 -9.67 14.38 -19.85
CA PRO A 65 -8.74 15.08 -18.96
C PRO A 65 -7.67 15.79 -19.79
N SER A 66 -7.53 17.09 -19.65
CA SER A 66 -6.60 17.88 -20.47
C SER A 66 -5.85 18.89 -19.62
N TYR A 67 -4.74 19.37 -20.15
CA TYR A 67 -3.97 20.45 -19.54
C TYR A 67 -3.56 21.48 -20.60
N GLN A 68 -3.30 22.69 -20.15
CA GLN A 68 -2.97 23.78 -21.06
C GLN A 68 -1.52 23.67 -21.58
N LYS A 69 -1.30 24.16 -22.79
CA LYS A 69 0.00 24.12 -23.48
C LYS A 69 1.11 24.83 -22.68
N GLU A 70 0.75 25.84 -21.92
CA GLU A 70 1.66 26.65 -21.11
C GLU A 70 2.51 25.78 -20.15
N LEU A 71 2.01 24.62 -19.68
CA LEU A 71 2.76 23.67 -18.86
C LEU A 71 4.09 23.29 -19.50
N PHE A 72 4.12 23.08 -20.81
CA PHE A 72 5.32 22.68 -21.57
C PHE A 72 6.24 23.86 -21.88
N GLU A 73 5.85 25.08 -21.55
CA GLU A 73 6.60 26.31 -21.77
C GLU A 73 7.19 26.86 -20.45
N LEU A 74 6.95 26.23 -19.31
CA LEU A 74 7.47 26.65 -18.00
C LEU A 74 8.98 26.47 -17.83
N GLY A 75 9.65 25.75 -18.76
CA GLY A 75 11.09 25.45 -18.65
C GLY A 75 11.43 24.38 -17.61
N ILE A 76 10.41 23.81 -16.94
CA ILE A 76 10.52 22.68 -16.02
C ILE A 76 10.57 21.40 -16.85
N PRO A 77 11.47 20.43 -16.55
CA PRO A 77 11.48 19.12 -17.21
C PRO A 77 10.13 18.41 -17.10
N VAL A 78 9.61 17.90 -18.23
CA VAL A 78 8.34 17.16 -18.27
C VAL A 78 8.54 15.79 -18.90
N LEU A 79 8.03 14.75 -18.24
CA LEU A 79 7.91 13.39 -18.77
C LEU A 79 6.43 13.04 -18.94
N GLY A 80 6.00 12.74 -20.16
CA GLY A 80 4.69 12.17 -20.44
C GLY A 80 4.75 10.65 -20.55
N ILE A 81 3.84 9.94 -19.87
CA ILE A 81 3.71 8.47 -19.91
C ILE A 81 2.35 8.13 -20.52
N CYS A 82 2.33 7.30 -21.56
CA CYS A 82 1.14 6.82 -22.26
C CYS A 82 0.21 7.97 -22.66
N TYR A 83 -0.92 8.16 -21.99
CA TYR A 83 -1.82 9.30 -22.22
C TYR A 83 -1.11 10.65 -22.09
N GLY A 84 -0.27 10.84 -21.08
CA GLY A 84 0.50 12.05 -20.88
C GLY A 84 1.47 12.35 -22.04
N ALA A 85 2.04 11.29 -22.65
CA ALA A 85 2.86 11.41 -23.86
C ALA A 85 2.03 11.84 -25.08
N GLN A 86 0.86 11.23 -25.26
CA GLN A 86 -0.08 11.58 -26.34
C GLN A 86 -0.57 13.01 -26.20
N LEU A 87 -0.96 13.42 -24.99
CA LEU A 87 -1.40 14.79 -24.70
C LEU A 87 -0.30 15.81 -25.00
N MET A 88 0.94 15.54 -24.61
CA MET A 88 2.09 16.40 -24.90
C MET A 88 2.28 16.55 -26.41
N MET A 89 2.28 15.45 -27.17
CA MET A 89 2.43 15.50 -28.62
C MET A 89 1.28 16.26 -29.28
N TYR A 90 0.03 15.97 -28.89
CA TYR A 90 -1.14 16.64 -29.43
C TYR A 90 -1.13 18.16 -29.19
N LYS A 91 -0.83 18.60 -27.96
CA LYS A 91 -0.77 20.02 -27.59
C LYS A 91 0.37 20.79 -28.28
N LEU A 92 1.44 20.10 -28.64
CA LEU A 92 2.62 20.70 -29.28
C LEU A 92 2.65 20.59 -30.80
N GLY A 93 1.57 20.08 -31.41
CA GLY A 93 1.38 20.05 -32.86
C GLY A 93 1.83 18.73 -33.52
N GLY A 94 2.01 17.69 -32.77
CA GLY A 94 2.09 16.30 -33.26
C GLY A 94 0.71 15.72 -33.55
N LYS A 95 0.66 14.45 -33.94
CA LYS A 95 -0.57 13.75 -34.30
C LYS A 95 -0.74 12.46 -33.52
N VAL A 96 -1.90 12.28 -32.91
CA VAL A 96 -2.34 11.07 -32.24
C VAL A 96 -3.49 10.47 -33.03
N ILE A 97 -3.49 9.16 -33.20
CA ILE A 97 -4.52 8.43 -33.97
C ILE A 97 -4.99 7.19 -33.18
N THR A 98 -6.19 6.76 -33.51
CA THR A 98 -6.75 5.48 -33.12
C THR A 98 -6.45 4.46 -34.21
N PRO A 99 -5.53 3.51 -34.03
CA PRO A 99 -5.28 2.45 -35.02
C PRO A 99 -6.39 1.40 -35.02
N GLU A 100 -6.39 0.48 -36.01
CA GLU A 100 -7.35 -0.64 -36.05
C GLU A 100 -7.12 -1.64 -34.91
N VAL A 101 -5.89 -1.78 -34.42
CA VAL A 101 -5.49 -2.71 -33.36
C VAL A 101 -4.69 -1.96 -32.30
N GLY A 102 -5.09 -2.09 -31.04
CA GLY A 102 -4.33 -1.58 -29.90
C GLY A 102 -3.14 -2.48 -29.53
N GLU A 103 -2.23 -1.97 -28.73
CA GLU A 103 -1.03 -2.70 -28.27
C GLU A 103 -1.12 -2.94 -26.75
N TYR A 104 -1.17 -4.20 -26.35
CA TYR A 104 -1.35 -4.62 -24.95
C TYR A 104 -0.40 -5.74 -24.56
N GLY A 105 0.22 -5.61 -23.39
CA GLY A 105 1.07 -6.64 -22.82
C GLY A 105 2.57 -6.38 -23.00
N LYS A 106 3.35 -7.46 -22.86
CA LYS A 106 4.82 -7.43 -23.01
C LYS A 106 5.19 -7.33 -24.48
N THR A 107 5.92 -6.27 -24.84
CA THR A 107 6.31 -5.97 -26.22
C THR A 107 7.82 -5.72 -26.28
N GLU A 108 8.47 -6.25 -27.31
CA GLU A 108 9.88 -5.97 -27.59
C GLU A 108 10.03 -4.53 -28.07
N ILE A 109 11.03 -3.83 -27.55
CA ILE A 109 11.29 -2.42 -27.84
C ILE A 109 12.76 -2.20 -28.14
N THR A 110 13.03 -1.33 -29.12
CA THR A 110 14.38 -0.91 -29.49
C THR A 110 14.58 0.56 -29.10
N TYR A 111 15.70 0.84 -28.41
CA TYR A 111 16.09 2.20 -27.97
C TYR A 111 17.22 2.73 -28.84
N SER A 112 17.16 4.04 -29.17
CA SER A 112 18.26 4.75 -29.80
C SER A 112 19.35 5.11 -28.78
N ALA A 113 20.60 5.08 -29.19
CA ALA A 113 21.76 5.34 -28.33
C ALA A 113 21.82 6.79 -27.77
N ASN A 114 21.14 7.74 -28.43
CA ASN A 114 21.04 9.14 -28.01
C ASN A 114 19.82 9.42 -27.11
N GLY A 115 19.01 8.41 -26.80
CA GLY A 115 17.87 8.54 -25.88
C GLY A 115 18.33 8.81 -24.45
N VAL A 116 18.09 10.01 -23.94
CA VAL A 116 18.57 10.42 -22.60
C VAL A 116 17.99 9.56 -21.49
N MET A 117 16.72 9.16 -21.59
CA MET A 117 16.09 8.28 -20.62
C MET A 117 16.61 6.85 -20.67
N PHE A 118 17.21 6.44 -21.78
CA PHE A 118 17.72 5.07 -22.03
C PHE A 118 19.22 4.95 -21.82
N LYS A 119 19.84 5.98 -21.24
CA LYS A 119 21.27 5.96 -20.90
C LYS A 119 21.59 4.76 -20.01
N ASP A 120 22.67 4.07 -20.35
CA ASP A 120 23.17 2.88 -19.64
C ASP A 120 22.22 1.66 -19.70
N LEU A 121 21.25 1.65 -20.63
CA LEU A 121 20.38 0.52 -20.91
C LEU A 121 20.79 -0.22 -22.19
N PRO A 122 20.48 -1.52 -22.31
CA PRO A 122 20.65 -2.24 -23.57
C PRO A 122 19.77 -1.64 -24.67
N SER A 123 20.23 -1.71 -25.92
CA SER A 123 19.48 -1.19 -27.09
C SER A 123 18.16 -1.92 -27.36
N GLU A 124 18.03 -3.14 -26.90
CA GLU A 124 16.82 -3.97 -27.02
C GLU A 124 16.35 -4.41 -25.64
N SER A 125 15.05 -4.38 -25.40
CA SER A 125 14.45 -4.71 -24.13
C SER A 125 12.99 -5.14 -24.29
N VAL A 126 12.27 -5.30 -23.16
CA VAL A 126 10.84 -5.57 -23.11
C VAL A 126 10.17 -4.46 -22.30
N CYS A 127 9.12 -3.89 -22.87
CA CYS A 127 8.26 -2.91 -22.20
C CYS A 127 6.83 -3.44 -22.07
N TRP A 128 6.05 -2.77 -21.22
CA TRP A 128 4.61 -3.01 -21.07
C TRP A 128 3.83 -1.95 -21.83
N MET A 129 3.11 -2.39 -22.84
CA MET A 129 2.17 -1.58 -23.61
C MET A 129 0.76 -1.78 -23.05
N SER A 130 -0.01 -0.70 -22.98
CA SER A 130 -1.42 -0.73 -22.56
C SER A 130 -2.13 0.49 -23.13
N HIS A 131 -2.28 0.52 -24.45
CA HIS A 131 -2.89 1.65 -25.14
C HIS A 131 -3.64 1.22 -26.41
N PHE A 132 -4.67 1.99 -26.73
CA PHE A 132 -5.37 1.90 -28.00
C PHE A 132 -4.86 2.98 -28.95
N ASP A 133 -4.90 4.25 -28.53
CA ASP A 133 -4.36 5.37 -29.29
C ASP A 133 -2.82 5.39 -29.28
N ARG A 134 -2.21 5.86 -30.37
CA ARG A 134 -0.76 5.99 -30.48
C ARG A 134 -0.35 7.31 -31.14
N ILE A 135 0.86 7.72 -30.85
CA ILE A 135 1.51 8.84 -31.52
C ILE A 135 1.86 8.43 -32.96
N ALA A 136 1.27 9.11 -33.95
CA ALA A 136 1.52 8.87 -35.37
C ALA A 136 2.58 9.81 -35.94
N GLU A 137 2.61 11.07 -35.43
CA GLU A 137 3.62 12.06 -35.84
C GLU A 137 4.13 12.77 -34.57
N ALA A 138 5.44 12.81 -34.40
CA ALA A 138 6.05 13.56 -33.31
C ALA A 138 5.83 15.07 -33.50
N ALA A 139 5.70 15.81 -32.41
CA ALA A 139 5.60 17.25 -32.46
C ALA A 139 6.90 17.90 -33.03
N PRO A 140 6.80 19.08 -33.64
CA PRO A 140 7.96 19.78 -34.19
C PRO A 140 9.09 19.95 -33.15
N GLY A 141 10.31 19.55 -33.54
CA GLY A 141 11.50 19.64 -32.69
C GLY A 141 11.70 18.46 -31.75
N PHE A 142 10.85 17.43 -31.85
CA PHE A 142 11.05 16.16 -31.13
C PHE A 142 11.78 15.14 -31.99
N GLU A 143 12.66 14.38 -31.36
CA GLU A 143 13.37 13.26 -31.92
C GLU A 143 12.76 11.95 -31.43
N VAL A 144 12.52 10.98 -32.33
CA VAL A 144 12.08 9.63 -31.98
C VAL A 144 13.28 8.84 -31.48
N VAL A 145 13.17 8.29 -30.25
CA VAL A 145 14.27 7.57 -29.58
C VAL A 145 13.93 6.16 -29.16
N ALA A 146 12.71 5.69 -29.42
CA ALA A 146 12.35 4.28 -29.28
C ALA A 146 11.19 3.91 -30.20
N HIS A 147 11.14 2.62 -30.60
CA HIS A 147 10.06 2.05 -31.40
C HIS A 147 9.84 0.58 -31.06
N THR A 148 8.63 0.08 -31.32
CA THR A 148 8.28 -1.34 -31.37
C THR A 148 7.92 -1.71 -32.81
N ALA A 149 7.54 -2.96 -33.05
CA ALA A 149 7.05 -3.40 -34.37
C ALA A 149 5.77 -2.67 -34.80
N ASP A 150 4.85 -2.42 -33.84
CA ASP A 150 3.53 -1.86 -34.10
C ASP A 150 3.41 -0.36 -33.68
N CYS A 151 4.33 0.14 -32.85
CA CYS A 151 4.40 1.53 -32.43
C CYS A 151 5.71 2.18 -32.90
N PRO A 152 5.71 2.85 -34.07
CA PRO A 152 6.91 3.50 -34.63
C PRO A 152 7.46 4.63 -33.76
N ILE A 153 6.61 5.21 -32.90
CA ILE A 153 6.96 6.30 -32.00
C ILE A 153 6.62 5.87 -30.57
N ALA A 154 7.42 4.95 -30.04
CA ALA A 154 7.27 4.47 -28.66
C ALA A 154 7.90 5.40 -27.62
N ALA A 155 8.89 6.22 -28.03
CA ALA A 155 9.41 7.31 -27.21
C ALA A 155 9.97 8.45 -28.06
N THR A 156 9.80 9.68 -27.55
CA THR A 156 10.35 10.90 -28.17
C THR A 156 10.99 11.81 -27.11
N GLN A 157 11.90 12.67 -27.55
CA GLN A 157 12.54 13.66 -26.71
C GLN A 157 12.72 15.00 -27.42
N ASN A 158 12.64 16.08 -26.66
CA ASN A 158 13.15 17.40 -27.03
C ASN A 158 14.09 17.84 -25.90
N VAL A 159 15.39 17.59 -26.08
CA VAL A 159 16.41 17.82 -25.05
C VAL A 159 16.55 19.31 -24.70
N GLU A 160 16.43 20.18 -25.71
CA GLU A 160 16.53 21.64 -25.52
C GLU A 160 15.41 22.14 -24.58
N LYS A 161 14.19 21.70 -24.80
CA LYS A 161 13.02 22.08 -23.99
C LYS A 161 12.84 21.20 -22.76
N LYS A 162 13.67 20.14 -22.56
CA LYS A 162 13.58 19.15 -21.49
C LYS A 162 12.21 18.42 -21.46
N LEU A 163 11.67 18.10 -22.62
CA LEU A 163 10.41 17.39 -22.79
C LEU A 163 10.65 15.97 -23.27
N TYR A 164 10.09 15.01 -22.57
CA TYR A 164 10.27 13.57 -22.81
C TYR A 164 8.91 12.87 -22.83
N ALA A 165 8.73 11.93 -23.73
CA ALA A 165 7.47 11.20 -23.86
C ALA A 165 7.74 9.73 -24.14
N VAL A 166 7.05 8.83 -23.41
CA VAL A 166 7.06 7.39 -23.62
C VAL A 166 5.64 6.87 -23.74
N GLN A 167 5.37 6.02 -24.75
CA GLN A 167 4.05 5.45 -24.97
C GLN A 167 3.78 4.27 -24.04
N PHE A 168 4.82 3.58 -23.61
CA PHE A 168 4.77 2.44 -22.68
C PHE A 168 4.80 2.89 -21.22
N HIS A 169 4.65 1.94 -20.32
CA HIS A 169 4.61 2.16 -18.87
C HIS A 169 5.92 1.75 -18.19
N PRO A 170 6.87 2.67 -17.93
CA PRO A 170 8.12 2.38 -17.23
C PRO A 170 7.92 2.08 -15.73
N GLU A 171 6.80 2.49 -15.16
CA GLU A 171 6.48 2.33 -13.74
C GLU A 171 6.12 0.90 -13.34
N VAL A 172 5.64 0.08 -14.29
CA VAL A 172 5.21 -1.30 -14.00
C VAL A 172 6.38 -2.29 -14.06
N LEU A 173 6.30 -3.37 -13.27
CA LEU A 173 7.35 -4.39 -13.18
C LEU A 173 7.62 -5.15 -14.50
N HIS A 174 6.65 -5.18 -15.40
CA HIS A 174 6.76 -5.85 -16.69
C HIS A 174 7.66 -5.10 -17.70
N THR A 175 7.92 -3.82 -17.47
CA THR A 175 8.91 -3.04 -18.22
C THR A 175 10.28 -3.28 -17.61
N LYS A 176 11.16 -3.96 -18.34
CA LYS A 176 12.54 -4.17 -17.89
C LYS A 176 13.27 -2.83 -17.78
N ASN A 177 13.99 -2.65 -16.69
CA ASN A 177 14.75 -1.42 -16.41
C ASN A 177 13.91 -0.13 -16.31
N GLY A 178 12.59 -0.22 -16.11
CA GLY A 178 11.72 0.95 -16.01
C GLY A 178 12.11 1.91 -14.88
N THR A 179 12.52 1.38 -13.73
CA THR A 179 13.04 2.21 -12.61
C THR A 179 14.31 2.99 -13.02
N GLN A 180 15.20 2.39 -13.82
CA GLN A 180 16.39 3.10 -14.32
C GLN A 180 16.02 4.23 -15.29
N MET A 181 14.98 4.05 -16.11
CA MET A 181 14.48 5.12 -17.00
C MET A 181 13.95 6.31 -16.20
N ILE A 182 13.15 6.03 -15.15
CA ILE A 182 12.67 7.08 -14.25
C ILE A 182 13.83 7.72 -13.49
N TYR A 183 14.80 6.94 -13.03
CA TYR A 183 16.03 7.45 -12.41
C TYR A 183 16.77 8.42 -13.36
N ASN A 184 16.96 8.06 -14.63
CA ASN A 184 17.62 8.89 -15.62
C ASN A 184 16.86 10.22 -15.82
N PHE A 185 15.53 10.19 -15.77
CA PHE A 185 14.74 11.43 -15.81
C PHE A 185 14.89 12.26 -14.53
N VAL A 186 14.59 11.71 -13.35
CA VAL A 186 14.52 12.51 -12.13
C VAL A 186 15.90 12.95 -11.63
N ARG A 187 16.93 12.10 -11.78
CA ARG A 187 18.31 12.39 -11.37
C ARG A 187 19.14 13.05 -12.47
N GLY A 188 19.00 12.55 -13.71
CA GLY A 188 19.78 13.03 -14.86
C GLY A 188 19.22 14.31 -15.43
N VAL A 189 17.95 14.34 -15.79
CA VAL A 189 17.31 15.49 -16.46
C VAL A 189 16.86 16.55 -15.46
N CYS A 190 16.13 16.16 -14.40
CA CYS A 190 15.64 17.11 -13.39
C CYS A 190 16.74 17.57 -12.42
N GLY A 191 17.88 16.88 -12.37
CA GLY A 191 19.01 17.24 -11.53
C GLY A 191 18.74 17.12 -10.02
N CYS A 192 17.81 16.25 -9.62
CA CYS A 192 17.51 16.02 -8.21
C CYS A 192 18.70 15.36 -7.50
N ALA A 193 19.08 15.86 -6.32
CA ALA A 193 20.21 15.35 -5.54
C ALA A 193 19.92 14.02 -4.81
N GLY A 194 18.63 13.59 -4.73
CA GLY A 194 18.23 12.35 -4.08
C GLY A 194 18.40 12.36 -2.58
N THR A 195 17.86 13.39 -1.98
CA THR A 195 17.95 13.66 -0.53
C THR A 195 16.81 13.04 0.29
N TRP A 196 15.81 12.46 -0.38
CA TRP A 196 14.69 11.79 0.27
C TRP A 196 15.14 10.44 0.83
N LYS A 197 15.55 10.44 2.10
CA LYS A 197 16.03 9.25 2.83
C LYS A 197 15.31 9.12 4.16
N MET A 198 15.05 7.89 4.60
CA MET A 198 14.23 7.64 5.78
C MET A 198 14.92 7.99 7.10
N ASP A 199 16.23 7.88 7.19
CA ASP A 199 17.03 8.37 8.33
C ASP A 199 16.85 9.88 8.57
N SER A 200 16.98 10.66 7.50
CA SER A 200 16.77 12.11 7.53
C SER A 200 15.31 12.46 7.78
N PHE A 201 14.38 11.71 7.21
CA PHE A 201 12.95 11.86 7.48
C PHE A 201 12.64 11.68 8.97
N VAL A 202 13.10 10.58 9.59
CA VAL A 202 12.88 10.29 11.01
C VAL A 202 13.36 11.43 11.88
N LYS A 203 14.56 11.94 11.63
CA LYS A 203 15.15 13.03 12.42
C LYS A 203 14.32 14.31 12.31
N ASN A 204 14.00 14.74 11.09
CA ASN A 204 13.24 15.98 10.86
C ASN A 204 11.83 15.87 11.46
N THR A 205 11.16 14.73 11.24
CA THR A 205 9.80 14.52 11.73
C THR A 205 9.72 14.47 13.27
N ILE A 206 10.75 13.93 13.94
CA ILE A 206 10.83 14.01 15.41
C ILE A 206 10.85 15.47 15.88
N ASP A 207 11.61 16.33 15.23
CA ASP A 207 11.68 17.76 15.60
C ASP A 207 10.37 18.48 15.28
N GLU A 208 9.74 18.21 14.14
CA GLU A 208 8.42 18.73 13.77
C GLU A 208 7.32 18.32 14.77
N ILE A 209 7.30 17.04 15.19
CA ILE A 209 6.36 16.56 16.21
C ILE A 209 6.58 17.27 17.54
N ARG A 210 7.82 17.48 17.97
CA ARG A 210 8.13 18.20 19.21
C ARG A 210 7.64 19.65 19.17
N GLU A 211 7.80 20.31 18.03
CA GLU A 211 7.32 21.68 17.81
C GLU A 211 5.79 21.74 17.83
N GLN A 212 5.12 20.83 17.11
CA GLN A 212 3.65 20.77 17.03
C GLN A 212 3.02 20.46 18.41
N VAL A 213 3.56 19.49 19.13
CA VAL A 213 2.98 18.99 20.36
C VAL A 213 3.33 19.86 21.58
N GLY A 214 4.56 20.39 21.63
CA GLY A 214 5.05 21.14 22.78
C GLY A 214 4.92 20.33 24.07
N ASP A 215 4.27 20.90 25.09
CA ASP A 215 3.99 20.24 26.37
C ASP A 215 2.66 19.46 26.39
N GLY A 216 1.99 19.33 25.23
CA GLY A 216 0.69 18.69 25.10
C GLY A 216 0.75 17.17 25.24
N LYS A 217 -0.41 16.56 25.47
CA LYS A 217 -0.57 15.11 25.55
C LYS A 217 -1.16 14.57 24.27
N VAL A 218 -0.62 13.46 23.77
CA VAL A 218 -1.04 12.78 22.56
C VAL A 218 -1.67 11.44 22.89
N LEU A 219 -2.82 11.15 22.27
CA LEU A 219 -3.50 9.86 22.33
C LEU A 219 -3.40 9.15 20.98
N LEU A 220 -3.08 7.87 21.00
CA LEU A 220 -3.01 7.01 19.82
C LEU A 220 -3.84 5.75 20.02
N ALA A 221 -4.73 5.46 19.09
CA ALA A 221 -5.35 4.14 18.96
C ALA A 221 -4.36 3.19 18.27
N LEU A 222 -3.75 2.30 19.04
CA LEU A 222 -2.77 1.34 18.54
C LEU A 222 -3.51 0.07 18.08
N SER A 223 -3.60 -0.16 16.78
CA SER A 223 -4.30 -1.33 16.22
C SER A 223 -3.44 -2.59 16.16
N GLY A 224 -2.13 -2.48 16.43
CA GLY A 224 -1.17 -3.58 16.20
C GLY A 224 -0.74 -3.75 14.74
N GLY A 225 -1.31 -3.00 13.80
CA GLY A 225 -0.85 -2.93 12.41
C GLY A 225 0.50 -2.22 12.26
N VAL A 226 1.14 -2.39 11.10
CA VAL A 226 2.46 -1.79 10.83
C VAL A 226 2.45 -0.28 11.01
N ASP A 227 1.48 0.42 10.43
CA ASP A 227 1.45 1.89 10.40
C ASP A 227 1.27 2.48 11.79
N SER A 228 0.31 1.95 12.57
CA SER A 228 0.09 2.39 13.95
C SER A 228 1.27 2.06 14.86
N SER A 229 1.97 0.95 14.62
CA SER A 229 3.18 0.58 15.38
C SER A 229 4.37 1.49 15.05
N VAL A 230 4.57 1.82 13.77
CA VAL A 230 5.61 2.76 13.35
C VAL A 230 5.31 4.17 13.88
N LEU A 231 4.05 4.60 13.83
CA LEU A 231 3.61 5.86 14.41
C LEU A 231 3.88 5.90 15.92
N ALA A 232 3.52 4.83 16.66
CA ALA A 232 3.77 4.75 18.09
C ALA A 232 5.27 4.86 18.42
N ALA A 233 6.13 4.17 17.66
CA ALA A 233 7.57 4.21 17.85
C ALA A 233 8.16 5.60 17.53
N LEU A 234 7.68 6.26 16.48
CA LEU A 234 8.10 7.61 16.09
C LEU A 234 7.72 8.64 17.17
N LEU A 235 6.47 8.62 17.62
CA LEU A 235 5.98 9.47 18.69
C LEU A 235 6.70 9.18 20.02
N ALA A 236 6.96 7.91 20.34
CA ALA A 236 7.72 7.54 21.53
C ALA A 236 9.10 8.19 21.56
N LYS A 237 9.82 8.21 20.43
CA LYS A 237 11.12 8.89 20.33
C LYS A 237 11.02 10.42 20.36
N ALA A 238 9.93 10.98 19.86
CA ALA A 238 9.72 12.42 19.84
C ALA A 238 9.34 12.97 21.22
N ILE A 239 8.33 12.39 21.88
CA ILE A 239 7.62 12.97 23.04
C ILE A 239 7.51 12.02 24.25
N GLY A 240 7.99 10.77 24.15
CA GLY A 240 8.04 9.84 25.29
C GLY A 240 6.72 9.71 26.05
N LYS A 241 6.71 9.98 27.35
CA LYS A 241 5.54 9.85 28.26
C LYS A 241 4.39 10.83 28.01
N GLN A 242 4.54 11.78 27.09
CA GLN A 242 3.39 12.58 26.63
C GLN A 242 2.45 11.75 25.75
N LEU A 243 2.95 10.63 25.19
CA LEU A 243 2.17 9.68 24.40
C LEU A 243 1.47 8.66 25.29
N THR A 244 0.17 8.48 25.07
CA THR A 244 -0.62 7.37 25.58
C THR A 244 -1.15 6.55 24.41
N CYS A 245 -0.79 5.27 24.33
CA CYS A 245 -1.30 4.32 23.36
C CYS A 245 -2.39 3.46 24.01
N VAL A 246 -3.56 3.40 23.38
CA VAL A 246 -4.65 2.50 23.77
C VAL A 246 -4.71 1.37 22.74
N PHE A 247 -4.46 0.15 23.20
CA PHE A 247 -4.57 -1.07 22.42
C PHE A 247 -5.82 -1.83 22.82
N VAL A 248 -6.77 -2.00 21.91
CA VAL A 248 -8.02 -2.72 22.15
C VAL A 248 -7.85 -4.17 21.74
N ASP A 249 -7.77 -5.07 22.73
CA ASP A 249 -7.82 -6.51 22.51
C ASP A 249 -9.28 -6.96 22.40
N HIS A 250 -9.78 -6.96 21.17
CA HIS A 250 -11.17 -7.31 20.86
C HIS A 250 -11.40 -8.82 20.69
N GLY A 251 -10.38 -9.66 20.94
CA GLY A 251 -10.49 -11.12 20.82
C GLY A 251 -10.47 -11.65 19.37
N LEU A 252 -10.44 -10.78 18.36
CA LEU A 252 -10.41 -11.18 16.94
C LEU A 252 -9.00 -11.01 16.33
N LEU A 253 -7.98 -10.87 17.17
CA LEU A 253 -6.58 -10.79 16.78
C LEU A 253 -6.04 -12.17 16.41
N ARG A 254 -4.91 -12.20 15.69
CA ARG A 254 -4.13 -13.43 15.51
C ARG A 254 -3.67 -13.98 16.86
N LYS A 255 -3.34 -15.28 16.89
CA LYS A 255 -2.76 -15.93 18.09
C LYS A 255 -1.51 -15.16 18.55
N ASN A 256 -1.46 -14.83 19.83
CA ASN A 256 -0.37 -14.11 20.53
C ASN A 256 -0.14 -12.65 20.07
N GLU A 257 -0.91 -12.12 19.12
CA GLU A 257 -0.66 -10.79 18.56
C GLU A 257 -0.75 -9.66 19.62
N GLY A 258 -1.70 -9.76 20.55
CA GLY A 258 -1.81 -8.79 21.64
C GLY A 258 -0.60 -8.79 22.57
N ASP A 259 -0.06 -9.98 22.87
CA ASP A 259 1.12 -10.15 23.71
C ASP A 259 2.40 -9.66 23.01
N GLU A 260 2.51 -9.87 21.69
CA GLU A 260 3.60 -9.34 20.87
C GLU A 260 3.63 -7.80 20.90
N VAL A 261 2.46 -7.16 20.74
CA VAL A 261 2.35 -5.69 20.79
C VAL A 261 2.67 -5.16 22.18
N GLU A 262 2.13 -5.79 23.22
CA GLU A 262 2.44 -5.43 24.60
C GLU A 262 3.92 -5.65 24.96
N GLY A 263 4.55 -6.69 24.42
CA GLY A 263 5.98 -6.94 24.59
C GLY A 263 6.88 -5.83 24.04
N VAL A 264 6.43 -5.11 23.00
CA VAL A 264 7.16 -3.99 22.41
C VAL A 264 6.85 -2.66 23.09
N PHE A 265 5.57 -2.38 23.34
CA PHE A 265 5.10 -1.06 23.80
C PHE A 265 4.67 -1.01 25.27
N GLY A 266 4.50 -2.17 25.91
CA GLY A 266 4.10 -2.28 27.30
C GLY A 266 5.23 -2.02 28.30
N LYS A 267 4.95 -2.26 29.55
CA LYS A 267 5.91 -2.05 30.64
C LYS A 267 7.13 -2.97 30.50
N GLY A 268 8.30 -2.38 30.35
CA GLY A 268 9.54 -3.11 30.12
C GLY A 268 9.83 -3.42 28.67
N GLY A 269 8.99 -2.97 27.75
CA GLY A 269 9.20 -3.04 26.30
C GLY A 269 10.26 -2.06 25.81
N SER A 270 10.39 -1.97 24.48
CA SER A 270 11.45 -1.18 23.83
C SER A 270 11.22 0.34 23.87
N PHE A 271 9.99 0.77 24.17
CA PHE A 271 9.59 2.19 24.11
C PHE A 271 9.01 2.67 25.45
N ASP A 272 9.49 3.81 25.95
CA ASP A 272 9.04 4.41 27.22
C ASP A 272 7.84 5.34 26.99
N ILE A 273 6.64 4.73 26.91
CA ILE A 273 5.35 5.41 26.70
C ILE A 273 4.32 4.99 27.77
N ASN A 274 3.14 5.62 27.77
CA ASN A 274 2.00 5.10 28.49
C ASN A 274 1.24 4.13 27.58
N PHE A 275 1.18 2.85 27.96
CA PHE A 275 0.49 1.81 27.21
C PHE A 275 -0.68 1.26 28.01
N VAL A 276 -1.86 1.24 27.40
CA VAL A 276 -3.10 0.72 27.99
C VAL A 276 -3.62 -0.40 27.07
N ARG A 277 -3.61 -1.65 27.56
CA ARG A 277 -4.30 -2.76 26.89
C ARG A 277 -5.68 -2.93 27.50
N VAL A 278 -6.70 -2.82 26.66
CA VAL A 278 -8.10 -3.00 27.04
C VAL A 278 -8.56 -4.36 26.57
N ASN A 279 -8.86 -5.27 27.52
CA ASN A 279 -9.50 -6.53 27.18
C ASN A 279 -11.00 -6.32 26.95
N ALA A 280 -11.42 -6.35 25.70
CA ALA A 280 -12.81 -6.15 25.28
C ALA A 280 -13.44 -7.41 24.66
N GLN A 281 -12.78 -8.58 24.73
CA GLN A 281 -13.16 -9.82 24.02
C GLN A 281 -14.63 -10.21 24.25
N GLU A 282 -15.06 -10.32 25.51
CA GLU A 282 -16.44 -10.68 25.86
C GLU A 282 -17.47 -9.69 25.30
N ARG A 283 -17.12 -8.42 25.28
CA ARG A 283 -17.96 -7.36 24.74
C ARG A 283 -18.19 -7.53 23.24
N TYR A 284 -17.14 -7.82 22.48
CA TYR A 284 -17.24 -8.10 21.06
C TYR A 284 -17.99 -9.40 20.75
N TYR A 285 -17.71 -10.48 21.46
CA TYR A 285 -18.44 -11.74 21.27
C TYR A 285 -19.92 -11.58 21.54
N SER A 286 -20.30 -10.85 22.59
CA SER A 286 -21.70 -10.56 22.91
C SER A 286 -22.41 -9.76 21.81
N LYS A 287 -21.72 -8.80 21.19
CA LYS A 287 -22.27 -7.97 20.10
C LYS A 287 -22.39 -8.72 18.78
N LEU A 288 -21.50 -9.69 18.54
CA LEU A 288 -21.46 -10.50 17.33
C LEU A 288 -22.33 -11.76 17.42
N ALA A 289 -22.91 -12.06 18.58
CA ALA A 289 -23.78 -13.21 18.77
C ALA A 289 -24.97 -13.18 17.79
N GLY A 290 -25.16 -14.26 17.02
CA GLY A 290 -26.20 -14.38 16.00
C GLY A 290 -25.98 -13.55 14.74
N VAL A 291 -24.89 -12.81 14.61
CA VAL A 291 -24.58 -11.99 13.43
C VAL A 291 -23.81 -12.82 12.40
N THR A 292 -24.40 -13.00 11.22
CA THR A 292 -23.85 -13.83 10.14
C THR A 292 -23.53 -13.05 8.86
N GLU A 293 -24.06 -11.84 8.73
CA GLU A 293 -23.92 -11.01 7.53
C GLU A 293 -22.60 -10.21 7.60
N PRO A 294 -21.72 -10.28 6.56
CA PRO A 294 -20.37 -9.74 6.60
C PRO A 294 -20.29 -8.24 6.89
N GLU A 295 -21.08 -7.42 6.20
CA GLU A 295 -21.06 -5.98 6.38
C GLU A 295 -21.56 -5.56 7.78
N ARG A 296 -22.51 -6.30 8.33
CA ARG A 296 -23.00 -6.07 9.70
C ARG A 296 -21.91 -6.40 10.73
N LYS A 297 -21.13 -7.49 10.51
CA LYS A 297 -19.96 -7.79 11.36
C LYS A 297 -18.95 -6.65 11.33
N ARG A 298 -18.56 -6.20 10.13
CA ARG A 298 -17.61 -5.09 9.93
C ARG A 298 -18.05 -3.83 10.67
N LYS A 299 -19.33 -3.47 10.52
CA LYS A 299 -19.92 -2.30 11.16
C LYS A 299 -19.89 -2.42 12.68
N ILE A 300 -20.32 -3.53 13.25
CA ILE A 300 -20.33 -3.76 14.70
C ILE A 300 -18.90 -3.69 15.27
N ILE A 301 -17.94 -4.34 14.60
CA ILE A 301 -16.54 -4.36 15.06
C ILE A 301 -15.95 -2.95 15.04
N GLY A 302 -16.18 -2.19 13.98
CA GLY A 302 -15.71 -0.81 13.86
C GLY A 302 -16.34 0.13 14.88
N GLU A 303 -17.67 0.12 15.02
CA GLU A 303 -18.39 0.95 15.98
C GLU A 303 -17.98 0.65 17.44
N GLU A 304 -17.78 -0.64 17.76
CA GLU A 304 -17.42 -1.04 19.10
C GLU A 304 -15.98 -0.64 19.45
N PHE A 305 -15.07 -0.68 18.46
CA PHE A 305 -13.71 -0.19 18.62
C PHE A 305 -13.70 1.29 19.04
N ILE A 306 -14.48 2.11 18.35
CA ILE A 306 -14.60 3.54 18.66
C ILE A 306 -15.13 3.75 20.08
N ARG A 307 -16.19 3.03 20.47
CA ARG A 307 -16.79 3.16 21.81
C ARG A 307 -15.82 2.78 22.92
N VAL A 308 -15.08 1.68 22.76
CA VAL A 308 -14.06 1.26 23.73
C VAL A 308 -12.96 2.31 23.84
N PHE A 309 -12.50 2.81 22.69
CA PHE A 309 -11.48 3.84 22.64
C PHE A 309 -11.94 5.14 23.34
N GLU A 310 -13.16 5.61 23.09
CA GLU A 310 -13.76 6.78 23.75
C GLU A 310 -13.87 6.62 25.28
N GLU A 311 -14.27 5.43 25.73
CA GLU A 311 -14.38 5.13 27.15
C GLU A 311 -13.01 5.20 27.83
N GLU A 312 -11.97 4.68 27.18
CA GLU A 312 -10.59 4.77 27.70
C GLU A 312 -10.04 6.21 27.62
N ALA A 313 -10.30 6.92 26.56
CA ALA A 313 -9.89 8.33 26.42
C ALA A 313 -10.48 9.20 27.56
N LYS A 314 -11.74 8.97 27.94
CA LYS A 314 -12.38 9.64 29.08
C LYS A 314 -11.68 9.32 30.42
N LYS A 315 -11.21 8.09 30.62
CA LYS A 315 -10.48 7.68 31.84
C LYS A 315 -9.08 8.30 31.90
N ILE A 316 -8.41 8.44 30.74
CA ILE A 316 -7.10 9.08 30.62
C ILE A 316 -7.18 10.59 30.96
N GLY A 317 -8.34 11.20 30.72
CA GLY A 317 -8.60 12.61 31.01
C GLY A 317 -8.19 13.53 29.86
N LYS A 318 -7.73 14.75 30.19
CA LYS A 318 -7.44 15.75 29.15
C LYS A 318 -6.28 15.31 28.25
N VAL A 319 -6.57 15.22 26.95
CA VAL A 319 -5.62 14.98 25.86
C VAL A 319 -5.72 16.14 24.90
N ASP A 320 -4.60 16.59 24.36
CA ASP A 320 -4.55 17.76 23.48
C ASP A 320 -4.57 17.36 22.00
N PHE A 321 -3.98 16.22 21.64
CA PHE A 321 -3.83 15.77 20.26
C PHE A 321 -4.24 14.32 20.08
N LEU A 322 -4.83 14.02 18.92
CA LEU A 322 -5.05 12.66 18.44
C LEU A 322 -3.97 12.32 17.39
N ALA A 323 -3.33 11.17 17.51
CA ALA A 323 -2.42 10.69 16.47
C ALA A 323 -3.11 9.68 15.56
N GLN A 324 -2.87 9.79 14.25
CA GLN A 324 -3.42 8.90 13.22
C GLN A 324 -2.33 8.35 12.31
N GLY A 325 -2.41 7.06 11.99
CA GLY A 325 -1.48 6.36 11.11
C GLY A 325 -1.84 6.47 9.63
N THR A 326 -2.39 7.61 9.19
CA THR A 326 -2.68 7.90 7.78
C THR A 326 -1.39 7.84 6.97
N ILE A 327 -1.41 7.16 5.83
CA ILE A 327 -0.30 7.06 4.90
C ILE A 327 -0.66 7.66 3.54
N TYR A 328 0.31 7.87 2.66
CA TYR A 328 0.11 8.60 1.41
C TYR A 328 -0.96 7.99 0.47
N PRO A 329 -1.07 6.67 0.28
CA PRO A 329 -2.17 6.07 -0.47
C PRO A 329 -3.55 6.47 0.05
N ASP A 330 -3.76 6.52 1.37
CA ASP A 330 -5.04 6.92 1.98
C ASP A 330 -5.40 8.38 1.62
N VAL A 331 -4.38 9.25 1.56
CA VAL A 331 -4.54 10.65 1.16
C VAL A 331 -4.96 10.77 -0.31
N VAL A 332 -4.35 9.99 -1.19
CA VAL A 332 -4.65 9.99 -2.63
C VAL A 332 -6.06 9.43 -2.89
N GLU A 333 -6.42 8.30 -2.29
CA GLU A 333 -7.73 7.65 -2.45
C GLU A 333 -8.89 8.50 -1.94
N SER A 334 -8.67 9.29 -0.89
CA SER A 334 -9.67 10.23 -0.39
C SER A 334 -9.91 11.45 -1.29
N GLY A 335 -9.24 11.56 -2.43
CA GLY A 335 -9.32 12.69 -3.37
C GLY A 335 -8.68 13.97 -2.85
N LEU A 336 -7.83 13.87 -1.85
CA LEU A 336 -7.31 14.96 -1.04
C LEU A 336 -5.87 15.39 -1.40
N GLY A 337 -5.46 15.18 -2.62
CA GLY A 337 -4.29 15.87 -3.17
C GLY A 337 -4.60 17.36 -3.33
N GLY A 338 -4.49 18.16 -2.27
CA GLY A 338 -4.77 19.59 -2.26
C GLY A 338 -5.40 20.09 -0.94
N GLU A 339 -5.58 21.39 -0.79
CA GLU A 339 -6.06 22.07 0.44
C GLU A 339 -7.36 21.55 1.09
N SER A 340 -8.13 20.72 0.39
CA SER A 340 -9.33 20.05 0.93
C SER A 340 -9.00 18.91 1.91
N ALA A 341 -7.73 18.54 2.07
CA ALA A 341 -7.29 17.43 2.92
C ALA A 341 -7.60 17.63 4.42
N VAL A 342 -7.64 18.87 4.88
CA VAL A 342 -7.85 19.18 6.30
C VAL A 342 -9.27 18.88 6.77
N ILE A 343 -10.28 18.96 5.89
CA ILE A 343 -11.70 18.86 6.28
C ILE A 343 -12.22 17.40 6.27
N LYS A 344 -11.57 16.48 5.52
CA LYS A 344 -12.02 15.09 5.37
C LYS A 344 -11.16 14.04 6.07
N SER A 345 -10.02 14.38 6.64
CA SER A 345 -9.26 13.51 7.55
C SER A 345 -10.11 13.04 8.76
N HIS A 346 -11.19 13.76 9.06
CA HIS A 346 -12.19 13.38 10.03
C HIS A 346 -13.04 12.15 9.61
N HIS A 347 -12.95 11.65 8.37
CA HIS A 347 -13.79 10.55 7.86
C HIS A 347 -13.08 9.21 7.70
N ASN A 348 -11.73 9.15 7.79
CA ASN A 348 -10.98 7.89 7.67
C ASN A 348 -10.86 7.09 8.98
N VAL A 349 -11.15 7.69 10.11
CA VAL A 349 -11.52 6.94 11.31
C VAL A 349 -13.05 6.98 11.33
N GLY A 350 -13.71 5.88 11.06
CA GLY A 350 -15.17 5.80 11.17
C GLY A 350 -15.62 6.22 12.56
N GLY A 351 -15.90 7.54 12.75
CA GLY A 351 -16.23 8.18 14.00
C GLY A 351 -15.00 8.58 14.82
N LEU A 352 -14.56 9.83 14.69
CA LEU A 352 -13.83 10.49 15.78
C LEU A 352 -14.71 10.47 17.04
N PRO A 353 -14.11 10.37 18.24
CA PRO A 353 -14.85 10.53 19.48
C PRO A 353 -15.64 11.85 19.46
N GLU A 354 -16.96 11.78 19.32
CA GLU A 354 -17.84 12.97 19.27
C GLU A 354 -17.74 13.84 20.54
N HIS A 355 -17.05 13.34 21.55
CA HIS A 355 -17.00 13.93 22.89
C HIS A 355 -15.60 14.27 23.40
N VAL A 356 -14.57 14.25 22.56
CA VAL A 356 -13.20 14.64 22.94
C VAL A 356 -12.74 15.78 22.06
N ASP A 357 -12.59 16.97 22.67
CA ASP A 357 -12.08 18.17 22.00
C ASP A 357 -10.55 18.08 21.87
N PHE A 358 -10.05 17.61 20.73
CA PHE A 358 -8.64 17.69 20.38
C PHE A 358 -8.32 19.06 19.79
N LYS A 359 -7.12 19.59 20.08
CA LYS A 359 -6.63 20.83 19.47
C LYS A 359 -6.28 20.62 18.00
N ASP A 360 -5.67 19.45 17.69
CA ASP A 360 -5.22 19.10 16.33
C ASP A 360 -4.95 17.59 16.23
N ILE A 361 -4.73 17.13 15.00
CA ILE A 361 -4.37 15.75 14.66
C ILE A 361 -2.90 15.69 14.27
N VAL A 362 -2.19 14.67 14.75
CA VAL A 362 -0.77 14.42 14.44
C VAL A 362 -0.68 13.24 13.46
N GLU A 363 -0.32 13.53 12.21
CA GLU A 363 -0.27 12.56 11.11
C GLU A 363 1.11 12.53 10.41
N PRO A 364 2.18 12.16 11.09
CA PRO A 364 3.53 12.31 10.55
C PRO A 364 3.84 11.35 9.40
N LEU A 365 3.06 10.29 9.21
CA LEU A 365 3.26 9.29 8.15
C LEU A 365 2.49 9.60 6.87
N ARG A 366 1.65 10.66 6.84
CA ARG A 366 0.72 10.95 5.73
C ARG A 366 1.38 11.13 4.35
N ASN A 367 2.67 11.44 4.34
CA ASN A 367 3.44 11.62 3.11
C ASN A 367 4.26 10.40 2.71
N LEU A 368 4.13 9.28 3.40
CA LEU A 368 4.90 8.06 3.17
C LEU A 368 4.08 6.98 2.46
N PHE A 369 4.72 6.28 1.52
CA PHE A 369 4.22 5.00 1.03
C PHE A 369 4.48 3.89 2.04
N LYS A 370 3.76 2.77 1.91
CA LYS A 370 3.84 1.63 2.83
C LYS A 370 5.24 1.05 3.00
N ASP A 371 6.02 1.00 1.94
CA ASP A 371 7.41 0.53 1.97
C ASP A 371 8.35 1.53 2.65
N GLU A 372 8.07 2.84 2.54
CA GLU A 372 8.79 3.88 3.28
C GLU A 372 8.46 3.80 4.78
N VAL A 373 7.18 3.58 5.14
CA VAL A 373 6.77 3.35 6.54
C VAL A 373 7.52 2.18 7.16
N ARG A 374 7.68 1.07 6.42
CA ARG A 374 8.46 -0.08 6.90
C ARG A 374 9.93 0.26 7.13
N LYS A 375 10.56 1.01 6.22
CA LYS A 375 11.93 1.49 6.39
C LYS A 375 12.08 2.39 7.62
N VAL A 376 11.12 3.29 7.85
CA VAL A 376 11.04 4.11 9.07
C VAL A 376 10.93 3.21 10.32
N GLY A 377 10.11 2.17 10.28
CA GLY A 377 9.98 1.21 11.37
C GLY A 377 11.31 0.54 11.75
N LEU A 378 12.08 0.10 10.75
CA LEU A 378 13.41 -0.48 10.96
C LEU A 378 14.38 0.55 11.56
N GLU A 379 14.40 1.77 11.04
CA GLU A 379 15.24 2.87 11.53
C GLU A 379 14.92 3.24 12.99
N LEU A 380 13.66 3.10 13.39
CA LEU A 380 13.21 3.31 14.76
C LEU A 380 13.55 2.15 15.70
N GLY A 381 13.98 1.00 15.17
CA GLY A 381 14.33 -0.19 15.92
C GLY A 381 13.15 -1.09 16.28
N LEU A 382 12.06 -1.02 15.52
CA LEU A 382 10.99 -2.00 15.63
C LEU A 382 11.46 -3.38 15.14
N PRO A 383 11.01 -4.47 15.79
CA PRO A 383 11.38 -5.81 15.36
C PRO A 383 10.78 -6.17 13.99
N ASP A 384 11.53 -6.95 13.21
CA ASP A 384 11.18 -7.35 11.84
C ASP A 384 9.78 -7.98 11.74
N TYR A 385 9.38 -8.80 12.71
CA TYR A 385 8.08 -9.44 12.72
C TYR A 385 6.90 -8.47 12.82
N LEU A 386 7.10 -7.26 13.37
CA LEU A 386 6.09 -6.19 13.34
C LEU A 386 6.14 -5.41 12.03
N VAL A 387 7.34 -5.08 11.53
CA VAL A 387 7.54 -4.24 10.35
C VAL A 387 7.14 -4.97 9.07
N PHE A 388 7.47 -6.27 8.95
CA PHE A 388 7.16 -7.08 7.76
C PHE A 388 5.90 -7.94 7.91
N ARG A 389 5.11 -7.68 8.94
CA ARG A 389 3.82 -8.35 9.11
C ARG A 389 2.97 -8.22 7.85
N GLN A 390 2.44 -9.36 7.39
CA GLN A 390 1.51 -9.38 6.26
C GLN A 390 0.22 -8.61 6.58
N PRO A 391 -0.51 -8.10 5.58
CA PRO A 391 -1.77 -7.40 5.79
C PRO A 391 -2.73 -8.19 6.68
N PHE A 392 -3.42 -7.48 7.56
CA PHE A 392 -4.46 -8.04 8.42
C PHE A 392 -5.66 -7.09 8.38
N PRO A 393 -6.87 -7.61 8.12
CA PRO A 393 -8.04 -6.76 7.96
C PRO A 393 -8.42 -6.08 9.27
N GLY A 394 -8.98 -4.87 9.20
CA GLY A 394 -9.44 -4.14 10.39
C GLY A 394 -10.42 -4.92 11.26
N PRO A 395 -11.41 -5.66 10.70
CA PRO A 395 -12.30 -6.53 11.48
C PRO A 395 -11.62 -7.80 12.07
N GLY A 396 -10.34 -7.99 11.84
CA GLY A 396 -9.58 -9.13 12.33
C GLY A 396 -10.11 -10.46 11.80
N LEU A 397 -10.06 -11.50 12.65
CA LEU A 397 -10.55 -12.84 12.32
C LEU A 397 -12.07 -12.92 12.16
N GLY A 398 -12.81 -11.86 12.50
CA GLY A 398 -14.26 -11.83 12.35
C GLY A 398 -14.76 -12.06 10.92
N ILE A 399 -13.97 -11.65 9.92
CA ILE A 399 -14.27 -11.87 8.48
C ILE A 399 -13.54 -13.08 7.89
N ARG A 400 -12.85 -13.86 8.71
CA ARG A 400 -12.28 -15.17 8.38
C ARG A 400 -13.07 -16.33 8.96
N ILE A 401 -14.22 -16.03 9.58
CA ILE A 401 -15.19 -16.98 10.10
C ILE A 401 -16.49 -16.78 9.37
N ILE A 402 -16.80 -17.65 8.40
CA ILE A 402 -18.07 -17.59 7.69
C ILE A 402 -19.22 -17.86 8.65
N GLY A 403 -20.22 -16.97 8.67
CA GLY A 403 -21.35 -17.03 9.58
C GLY A 403 -21.06 -16.44 10.97
N GLU A 404 -21.72 -16.95 12.01
CA GLU A 404 -21.62 -16.42 13.37
C GLU A 404 -20.21 -16.56 13.96
N VAL A 405 -19.73 -15.51 14.61
CA VAL A 405 -18.45 -15.47 15.32
C VAL A 405 -18.64 -15.87 16.78
N THR A 406 -17.91 -16.89 17.22
CA THR A 406 -17.88 -17.33 18.63
C THR A 406 -16.45 -17.48 19.12
N ALA A 407 -16.23 -17.42 20.43
CA ALA A 407 -14.91 -17.62 21.03
C ALA A 407 -14.26 -18.96 20.61
N GLU A 408 -15.06 -20.05 20.51
CA GLU A 408 -14.59 -21.36 20.05
C GLU A 408 -14.08 -21.29 18.59
N LYS A 409 -14.88 -20.70 17.69
CA LYS A 409 -14.51 -20.58 16.26
C LYS A 409 -13.29 -19.68 16.07
N VAL A 410 -13.19 -18.60 16.83
CA VAL A 410 -12.01 -17.72 16.81
C VAL A 410 -10.77 -18.50 17.21
N ARG A 411 -10.82 -19.28 18.30
CA ARG A 411 -9.69 -20.12 18.72
C ARG A 411 -9.27 -21.12 17.64
N ILE A 412 -10.23 -21.77 16.98
CA ILE A 412 -9.95 -22.68 15.86
C ILE A 412 -9.18 -21.96 14.76
N VAL A 413 -9.63 -20.78 14.35
CA VAL A 413 -8.96 -20.00 13.30
C VAL A 413 -7.58 -19.52 13.77
N GLN A 414 -7.45 -19.03 15.00
CA GLN A 414 -6.16 -18.61 15.58
C GLN A 414 -5.12 -19.74 15.54
N ASP A 415 -5.51 -20.94 15.98
CA ASP A 415 -4.61 -22.08 16.02
C ASP A 415 -4.26 -22.58 14.61
N ALA A 416 -5.24 -22.69 13.71
CA ALA A 416 -5.02 -23.11 12.33
C ALA A 416 -4.18 -22.09 11.54
N ASP A 417 -4.47 -20.80 11.68
CA ASP A 417 -3.73 -19.72 11.04
C ASP A 417 -2.26 -19.68 11.52
N TRP A 418 -2.04 -19.85 12.81
CA TRP A 418 -0.69 -19.90 13.38
C TRP A 418 0.11 -21.08 12.83
N ILE A 419 -0.48 -22.28 12.77
CA ILE A 419 0.17 -23.46 12.19
C ILE A 419 0.51 -23.21 10.73
N TYR A 420 -0.47 -22.73 9.95
CA TYR A 420 -0.28 -22.49 8.52
C TYR A 420 0.83 -21.48 8.25
N ARG A 421 0.80 -20.33 8.91
CA ARG A 421 1.83 -19.30 8.74
C ARG A 421 3.21 -19.81 9.15
N SER A 422 3.31 -20.49 10.28
CA SER A 422 4.58 -21.04 10.78
C SER A 422 5.23 -22.02 9.82
N GLU A 423 4.44 -22.93 9.20
CA GLU A 423 4.99 -23.92 8.26
C GLU A 423 5.39 -23.28 6.92
N VAL A 424 4.62 -22.31 6.42
CA VAL A 424 4.96 -21.57 5.20
C VAL A 424 6.25 -20.76 5.40
N GLU A 425 6.37 -20.03 6.51
CA GLU A 425 7.55 -19.24 6.85
C GLU A 425 8.79 -20.12 7.05
N LYS A 426 8.64 -21.26 7.72
CA LYS A 426 9.70 -22.24 7.92
C LYS A 426 10.20 -22.80 6.58
N ALA A 427 9.28 -23.26 5.71
CA ALA A 427 9.64 -23.79 4.40
C ALA A 427 10.30 -22.75 3.51
N ALA A 428 9.84 -21.50 3.54
CA ALA A 428 10.46 -20.41 2.78
C ALA A 428 11.87 -20.11 3.29
N LYS A 429 12.08 -20.09 4.60
CA LYS A 429 13.40 -19.90 5.21
C LYS A 429 14.37 -21.02 4.82
N GLU A 430 13.96 -22.27 4.93
CA GLU A 430 14.76 -23.45 4.54
C GLU A 430 15.13 -23.40 3.05
N TYR A 431 14.18 -23.00 2.18
CA TYR A 431 14.45 -22.82 0.76
C TYR A 431 15.51 -21.73 0.51
N LYS A 432 15.34 -20.57 1.17
CA LYS A 432 16.29 -19.44 1.06
C LYS A 432 17.69 -19.81 1.53
N GLU A 433 17.80 -20.53 2.64
CA GLU A 433 19.08 -21.02 3.16
C GLU A 433 19.77 -21.99 2.17
N ALA A 434 19.00 -22.81 1.47
CA ALA A 434 19.52 -23.79 0.52
C ALA A 434 19.88 -23.18 -0.85
N HIS A 435 19.16 -22.15 -1.32
CA HIS A 435 19.28 -21.62 -2.69
C HIS A 435 19.81 -20.18 -2.77
N GLY A 436 19.87 -19.45 -1.65
CA GLY A 436 20.34 -18.06 -1.58
C GLY A 436 19.33 -17.01 -2.01
N GLU A 437 18.10 -17.41 -2.37
CA GLU A 437 17.02 -16.52 -2.82
C GLU A 437 15.67 -16.93 -2.24
N GLU A 438 14.73 -15.99 -2.20
CA GLU A 438 13.34 -16.27 -1.79
C GLU A 438 12.68 -17.22 -2.78
N PRO A 439 11.85 -18.18 -2.30
CA PRO A 439 11.14 -19.08 -3.21
C PRO A 439 10.12 -18.34 -4.06
N SER A 440 10.02 -18.71 -5.32
CA SER A 440 9.08 -18.12 -6.27
C SER A 440 7.61 -18.30 -5.88
N TRP A 441 7.32 -19.31 -5.05
CA TRP A 441 5.98 -19.58 -4.53
C TRP A 441 5.63 -18.78 -3.26
N MET A 442 6.56 -18.00 -2.69
CA MET A 442 6.28 -17.23 -1.46
C MET A 442 5.10 -16.28 -1.67
N PRO A 443 4.01 -16.41 -0.89
CA PRO A 443 2.83 -15.58 -1.05
C PRO A 443 3.01 -14.20 -0.42
N ASN A 444 2.26 -13.22 -0.92
CA ASN A 444 2.18 -11.88 -0.32
C ASN A 444 1.21 -11.84 0.87
N GLN A 445 0.17 -12.68 0.83
CA GLN A 445 -0.79 -12.85 1.91
C GLN A 445 -1.23 -14.31 2.00
N TYR A 446 -1.27 -14.86 3.21
CA TYR A 446 -1.69 -16.23 3.47
C TYR A 446 -2.27 -16.35 4.88
N PHE A 447 -3.32 -17.13 5.02
CA PHE A 447 -4.09 -17.24 6.25
C PHE A 447 -5.01 -18.47 6.24
N ALA A 448 -5.56 -18.79 7.41
CA ALA A 448 -6.63 -19.77 7.58
C ALA A 448 -7.98 -19.09 7.82
N ALA A 449 -9.05 -19.69 7.31
CA ALA A 449 -10.42 -19.27 7.51
C ALA A 449 -11.32 -20.47 7.88
N LEU A 450 -12.37 -20.22 8.66
CA LEU A 450 -13.35 -21.24 9.03
C LEU A 450 -14.55 -21.16 8.09
N THR A 451 -14.78 -22.24 7.33
CA THR A 451 -15.84 -22.29 6.32
C THR A 451 -17.26 -22.44 6.89
N ASN A 452 -17.39 -22.67 8.20
CA ASN A 452 -18.62 -23.09 8.87
C ASN A 452 -19.22 -24.42 8.36
N MET A 453 -18.60 -25.05 7.37
CA MET A 453 -18.94 -26.40 6.90
C MET A 453 -18.51 -27.44 7.93
N ARG A 454 -19.38 -28.39 8.20
CA ARG A 454 -19.04 -29.58 8.99
C ARG A 454 -19.03 -30.82 8.10
N SER A 455 -18.16 -31.75 8.41
CA SER A 455 -18.07 -33.01 7.69
C SER A 455 -17.85 -34.20 8.63
N VAL A 456 -18.23 -35.38 8.16
CA VAL A 456 -17.93 -36.63 8.87
C VAL A 456 -16.44 -36.94 8.70
N GLY A 457 -15.79 -37.28 9.81
CA GLY A 457 -14.45 -37.82 9.88
C GLY A 457 -14.38 -39.10 10.70
N VAL A 458 -13.24 -39.77 10.64
CA VAL A 458 -12.91 -40.90 11.52
C VAL A 458 -11.60 -40.58 12.19
N MET A 459 -11.60 -40.42 13.50
CA MET A 459 -10.43 -40.10 14.29
C MET A 459 -10.36 -41.04 15.48
N GLY A 460 -9.33 -41.92 15.52
CA GLY A 460 -9.14 -42.87 16.59
C GLY A 460 -10.31 -43.81 16.78
N ASP A 461 -10.77 -44.47 15.72
CA ASP A 461 -11.91 -45.43 15.69
C ASP A 461 -13.29 -44.81 15.98
N GLU A 462 -13.41 -43.53 16.24
CA GLU A 462 -14.67 -42.83 16.45
C GLU A 462 -15.05 -41.94 15.24
N ARG A 463 -16.36 -41.88 14.98
CA ARG A 463 -16.88 -40.91 13.99
C ARG A 463 -16.94 -39.53 14.61
N THR A 464 -16.38 -38.56 13.91
CA THR A 464 -16.46 -37.13 14.25
C THR A 464 -17.35 -36.38 13.26
N TYR A 465 -17.91 -35.25 13.71
CA TYR A 465 -18.64 -34.31 12.87
C TYR A 465 -18.17 -32.91 13.19
N ASP A 466 -17.03 -32.54 12.58
CA ASP A 466 -16.26 -31.36 12.91
C ASP A 466 -16.15 -30.37 11.74
N TYR A 467 -15.56 -29.22 12.00
CA TYR A 467 -15.41 -28.17 11.04
C TYR A 467 -14.35 -28.46 9.95
N ALA A 468 -14.56 -27.83 8.81
CA ALA A 468 -13.56 -27.73 7.76
C ALA A 468 -12.93 -26.34 7.79
N VAL A 469 -11.59 -26.30 7.76
CA VAL A 469 -10.78 -25.09 7.64
C VAL A 469 -10.32 -24.95 6.19
N ALA A 470 -10.41 -23.74 5.64
CA ALA A 470 -9.77 -23.38 4.38
C ALA A 470 -8.47 -22.64 4.67
N VAL A 471 -7.38 -23.03 4.01
CA VAL A 471 -6.14 -22.26 3.95
C VAL A 471 -6.02 -21.60 2.58
N ARG A 472 -5.62 -20.34 2.57
CA ARG A 472 -5.51 -19.52 1.36
C ARG A 472 -4.14 -18.84 1.32
N ALA A 473 -3.53 -18.83 0.16
CA ALA A 473 -2.32 -18.07 -0.10
C ALA A 473 -2.43 -17.40 -1.46
N VAL A 474 -2.07 -16.14 -1.55
CA VAL A 474 -2.15 -15.37 -2.80
C VAL A 474 -0.85 -14.64 -3.10
N ARG A 475 -0.55 -14.55 -4.38
CA ARG A 475 0.48 -13.69 -4.96
C ARG A 475 -0.20 -12.53 -5.65
N THR A 476 0.30 -11.34 -5.39
CA THR A 476 -0.27 -10.10 -5.92
C THR A 476 0.80 -9.03 -6.01
N VAL A 477 0.61 -8.06 -6.90
CA VAL A 477 1.49 -6.90 -7.03
C VAL A 477 0.86 -5.68 -6.33
N ASP A 478 -0.44 -5.51 -6.46
CA ASP A 478 -1.17 -4.29 -6.09
C ASP A 478 -2.45 -4.55 -5.27
N PHE A 479 -2.74 -5.80 -4.95
CA PHE A 479 -3.97 -6.26 -4.30
C PHE A 479 -5.27 -6.01 -5.11
N MET A 480 -5.17 -5.41 -6.31
CA MET A 480 -6.32 -5.30 -7.23
C MET A 480 -6.61 -6.64 -7.89
N THR A 481 -5.55 -7.32 -8.32
CA THR A 481 -5.58 -8.69 -8.84
C THR A 481 -4.72 -9.59 -7.98
N ALA A 482 -5.09 -10.87 -7.87
CA ALA A 482 -4.32 -11.86 -7.14
C ALA A 482 -4.50 -13.25 -7.73
N GLU A 483 -3.43 -14.03 -7.72
CA GLU A 483 -3.43 -15.44 -8.11
C GLU A 483 -3.17 -16.31 -6.88
N ALA A 484 -3.69 -17.53 -6.86
CA ALA A 484 -3.35 -18.49 -5.82
C ALA A 484 -1.85 -18.82 -5.88
N ALA A 485 -1.19 -18.82 -4.74
CA ALA A 485 0.22 -19.20 -4.66
C ALA A 485 0.38 -20.73 -4.78
N GLU A 486 1.41 -21.16 -5.47
CA GLU A 486 1.74 -22.59 -5.64
C GLU A 486 2.56 -23.09 -4.45
N ILE A 487 1.96 -23.13 -3.25
CA ILE A 487 2.62 -23.68 -2.06
C ILE A 487 3.00 -25.14 -2.32
N PRO A 488 4.24 -25.58 -2.04
CA PRO A 488 4.64 -26.97 -2.21
C PRO A 488 3.70 -27.95 -1.50
N PHE A 489 3.32 -29.02 -2.20
CA PHE A 489 2.31 -29.95 -1.68
C PHE A 489 2.71 -30.61 -0.37
N GLU A 490 4.00 -30.89 -0.17
CA GLU A 490 4.54 -31.40 1.10
C GLU A 490 4.37 -30.44 2.27
N VAL A 491 4.46 -29.13 2.02
CA VAL A 491 4.17 -28.09 3.03
C VAL A 491 2.69 -28.13 3.39
N LEU A 492 1.80 -28.18 2.38
CA LEU A 492 0.35 -28.27 2.61
C LEU A 492 -0.04 -29.58 3.34
N GLN A 493 0.62 -30.69 3.05
CA GLN A 493 0.41 -31.95 3.77
C GLN A 493 0.83 -31.84 5.25
N THR A 494 1.97 -31.18 5.53
CA THR A 494 2.43 -30.93 6.90
C THR A 494 1.44 -30.02 7.64
N VAL A 495 1.00 -28.95 7.01
CA VAL A 495 -0.02 -28.02 7.54
C VAL A 495 -1.31 -28.78 7.88
N MET A 496 -1.83 -29.54 6.92
CA MET A 496 -3.04 -30.37 7.12
C MET A 496 -2.88 -31.32 8.30
N SER A 497 -1.76 -32.07 8.33
CA SER A 497 -1.50 -33.03 9.41
C SER A 497 -1.45 -32.34 10.78
N ARG A 498 -0.78 -31.20 10.88
CA ARG A 498 -0.70 -30.43 12.13
C ARG A 498 -2.05 -29.86 12.55
N ILE A 499 -2.81 -29.26 11.61
CA ILE A 499 -4.14 -28.72 11.93
C ILE A 499 -5.07 -29.82 12.46
N ILE A 500 -5.14 -30.97 11.79
CA ILE A 500 -6.01 -32.08 12.21
C ILE A 500 -5.61 -32.62 13.59
N ASN A 501 -4.33 -32.69 13.90
CA ASN A 501 -3.85 -33.28 15.15
C ASN A 501 -3.83 -32.28 16.33
N GLU A 502 -3.59 -30.99 16.06
CA GLU A 502 -3.37 -30.00 17.11
C GLU A 502 -4.61 -29.09 17.35
N VAL A 503 -5.50 -28.94 16.35
CA VAL A 503 -6.68 -28.06 16.46
C VAL A 503 -7.95 -28.88 16.70
N LYS A 504 -8.47 -28.80 17.92
CA LYS A 504 -9.70 -29.50 18.28
C LYS A 504 -10.92 -28.98 17.52
N GLY A 505 -11.76 -29.88 17.03
CA GLY A 505 -13.00 -29.55 16.32
C GLY A 505 -12.80 -29.33 14.81
N VAL A 506 -11.65 -29.75 14.27
CA VAL A 506 -11.35 -29.73 12.84
C VAL A 506 -10.99 -31.11 12.33
N ASN A 507 -11.66 -31.58 11.28
CA ASN A 507 -11.39 -32.88 10.66
C ASN A 507 -11.12 -32.78 9.14
N ARG A 508 -11.07 -31.57 8.58
CA ARG A 508 -10.83 -31.35 7.14
C ARG A 508 -10.15 -30.02 6.86
N VAL A 509 -9.23 -30.02 5.91
CA VAL A 509 -8.52 -28.84 5.43
C VAL A 509 -8.68 -28.73 3.91
N PHE A 510 -9.04 -27.56 3.42
CA PHE A 510 -9.09 -27.21 2.00
C PHE A 510 -8.00 -26.18 1.65
N TYR A 511 -7.52 -26.21 0.41
CA TYR A 511 -6.72 -25.12 -0.15
C TYR A 511 -7.54 -24.37 -1.20
N ASP A 512 -7.70 -23.06 -1.02
CA ASP A 512 -8.47 -22.21 -1.94
C ASP A 512 -7.59 -21.75 -3.11
N LEU A 513 -7.96 -22.19 -4.32
CA LEU A 513 -7.27 -21.92 -5.59
C LEU A 513 -7.85 -20.71 -6.34
N THR A 514 -8.84 -20.01 -5.78
CA THR A 514 -9.58 -18.95 -6.50
C THR A 514 -8.74 -17.69 -6.67
N SER A 515 -8.62 -17.20 -7.90
CA SER A 515 -8.00 -15.92 -8.22
C SER A 515 -8.90 -14.73 -7.85
N LYS A 516 -8.33 -13.54 -7.77
CA LYS A 516 -9.06 -12.27 -7.71
C LYS A 516 -8.81 -11.48 -9.01
N PRO A 517 -9.83 -11.16 -9.82
CA PRO A 517 -11.18 -11.71 -9.78
C PRO A 517 -11.22 -13.20 -10.13
N PRO A 518 -12.34 -13.97 -9.97
CA PRO A 518 -13.66 -13.51 -9.51
C PRO A 518 -13.83 -13.48 -7.98
N GLY A 519 -12.95 -14.14 -7.23
CA GLY A 519 -13.01 -14.10 -5.76
C GLY A 519 -12.43 -12.81 -5.19
N THR A 520 -12.57 -12.64 -3.87
CA THR A 520 -11.83 -11.66 -3.08
C THR A 520 -10.64 -12.32 -2.39
N ILE A 521 -9.73 -11.57 -1.79
CA ILE A 521 -8.63 -12.17 -1.02
C ILE A 521 -9.19 -12.71 0.30
N GLU A 522 -9.86 -11.86 1.09
CA GLU A 522 -10.56 -12.30 2.31
C GLU A 522 -11.87 -13.02 1.98
N PHE A 523 -12.39 -13.82 2.90
CA PHE A 523 -13.62 -14.61 2.69
C PHE A 523 -14.91 -13.84 2.91
N GLU A 524 -14.89 -12.81 3.78
CA GLU A 524 -16.02 -11.92 4.06
C GLU A 524 -15.62 -10.43 4.08
#